data_f6c95a36c2c2138bc10d09e65a6383d1
#
_entry.id   f6c95a36c2c2138bc10d09e65a6383d1
#
_cell.length_a   1.000
_cell.length_b   1.000
_cell.length_c   1.000
_cell.angle_alpha   90.00
_cell.angle_beta   90.00
_cell.angle_gamma   90.00
#
_symmetry.space_group_name_H-M   'P 1'
#
loop_
_entity.id
_entity.type
_entity.pdbx_description
1 polymer ?
#
loop_
_entity_poly.entity_id
_entity_poly.type
_entity_poly.pdbx_seq_one_letter_code
_entity_poly.pdbx_strand_id
1 'polypeptide(L)'
;MDRRLFFMLNRARAVLYRYADSGVEQAIGVPAAQISLLFALDKYPQASMQELGEVLGLNSSAMTGLVQRMKVAKLIERVVSKEDARVAHLRMTSKGRDKMTAAKPLLATLNKQLVQGFSSDEINTV
;
A
#
# COMPACT_ATOMS: atom_id res chain seq x y z
N MET A 1 -13.12 -1.48 -23.34
CA MET A 1 -11.85 -1.27 -22.61
C MET A 1 -10.72 -1.06 -23.58
N ASP A 2 -9.91 -0.04 -23.36
CA ASP A 2 -8.74 0.25 -24.19
C ASP A 2 -7.69 -0.85 -24.00
N ARG A 3 -7.29 -1.50 -25.10
CA ARG A 3 -6.23 -2.54 -25.07
C ARG A 3 -4.92 -1.99 -24.54
N ARG A 4 -4.63 -0.72 -24.83
CA ARG A 4 -3.43 -0.05 -24.36
C ARG A 4 -3.42 0.09 -22.85
N LEU A 5 -4.56 0.46 -22.26
CA LEU A 5 -4.69 0.57 -20.81
C LEU A 5 -4.47 -0.78 -20.14
N PHE A 6 -5.07 -1.84 -20.66
CA PHE A 6 -4.88 -3.20 -20.15
C PHE A 6 -3.41 -3.59 -20.17
N PHE A 7 -2.74 -3.35 -21.31
CA PHE A 7 -1.33 -3.66 -21.47
C PHE A 7 -0.46 -2.88 -20.48
N MET A 8 -0.74 -1.59 -20.31
CA MET A 8 -0.02 -0.72 -19.38
C MET A 8 -0.16 -1.19 -17.94
N LEU A 9 -1.37 -1.57 -17.54
CA LEU A 9 -1.64 -2.07 -16.19
C LEU A 9 -0.90 -3.38 -15.92
N ASN A 10 -0.90 -4.30 -16.88
CA ASN A 10 -0.14 -5.55 -16.76
C ASN A 10 1.35 -5.29 -16.64
N ARG A 11 1.88 -4.36 -17.42
CA ARG A 11 3.30 -4.00 -17.37
C ARG A 11 3.66 -3.38 -16.03
N ALA A 12 2.83 -2.46 -15.53
CA ALA A 12 3.03 -1.83 -14.23
C ALA A 12 3.03 -2.87 -13.11
N ARG A 13 2.09 -3.80 -13.16
CA ARG A 13 2.01 -4.90 -12.20
C ARG A 13 3.28 -5.76 -12.22
N ALA A 14 3.76 -6.13 -13.41
CA ALA A 14 4.96 -6.95 -13.54
C ALA A 14 6.20 -6.25 -12.98
N VAL A 15 6.34 -4.95 -13.23
CA VAL A 15 7.45 -4.15 -12.69
C VAL A 15 7.34 -4.07 -11.18
N LEU A 16 6.14 -3.85 -10.64
CA LEU A 16 5.91 -3.78 -9.20
C LEU A 16 6.30 -5.08 -8.50
N TYR A 17 5.87 -6.22 -9.02
CA TYR A 17 6.22 -7.52 -8.46
C TYR A 17 7.71 -7.80 -8.51
N ARG A 18 8.37 -7.50 -9.62
CA ARG A 18 9.81 -7.66 -9.72
C ARG A 18 10.55 -6.81 -8.71
N TYR A 19 10.09 -5.58 -8.52
CA TYR A 19 10.72 -4.67 -7.57
C TYR A 19 10.56 -5.17 -6.14
N ALA A 20 9.38 -5.65 -5.80
CA ALA A 20 9.13 -6.25 -4.48
C ALA A 20 10.02 -7.47 -4.26
N ASP A 21 10.16 -8.32 -5.27
CA ASP A 21 11.03 -9.50 -5.22
C ASP A 21 12.51 -9.13 -5.13
N SER A 22 12.91 -7.97 -5.68
CA SER A 22 14.32 -7.57 -5.71
C SER A 22 14.79 -6.81 -4.48
N GLY A 23 14.00 -6.81 -3.40
CA GLY A 23 14.55 -6.49 -2.11
C GLY A 23 14.01 -5.29 -1.37
N VAL A 24 12.80 -4.79 -1.69
CA VAL A 24 12.14 -3.78 -0.86
C VAL A 24 12.02 -4.28 0.58
N GLU A 25 11.59 -5.53 0.74
CA GLU A 25 11.47 -6.15 2.05
C GLU A 25 12.84 -6.24 2.75
N GLN A 26 13.89 -6.60 2.02
CA GLN A 26 15.24 -6.67 2.58
C GLN A 26 15.74 -5.30 3.00
N ALA A 27 15.47 -4.27 2.19
CA ALA A 27 15.94 -2.92 2.47
C ALA A 27 15.21 -2.27 3.66
N ILE A 28 13.92 -2.51 3.79
CA ILE A 28 13.06 -1.85 4.79
C ILE A 28 12.74 -2.79 5.95
N GLY A 29 12.78 -4.10 5.72
CA GLY A 29 12.39 -5.11 6.71
C GLY A 29 10.88 -5.29 6.82
N VAL A 30 10.12 -4.83 5.83
CA VAL A 30 8.65 -4.88 5.80
C VAL A 30 8.19 -5.29 4.41
N PRO A 31 7.30 -6.29 4.29
CA PRO A 31 6.76 -6.69 3.00
C PRO A 31 6.05 -5.55 2.27
N ALA A 32 6.11 -5.56 0.95
CA ALA A 32 5.53 -4.51 0.11
C ALA A 32 4.03 -4.30 0.38
N ALA A 33 3.27 -5.38 0.61
CA ALA A 33 1.84 -5.28 0.90
C ALA A 33 1.58 -4.49 2.20
N GLN A 34 2.43 -4.65 3.20
CA GLN A 34 2.31 -3.92 4.47
C GLN A 34 2.66 -2.46 4.28
N ILE A 35 3.67 -2.16 3.48
CA ILE A 35 4.03 -0.78 3.13
C ILE A 35 2.86 -0.10 2.41
N SER A 36 2.19 -0.80 1.51
CA SER A 36 1.02 -0.28 0.80
C SER A 36 -0.10 0.11 1.76
N LEU A 37 -0.36 -0.70 2.78
CA LEU A 37 -1.37 -0.34 3.79
C LEU A 37 -0.94 0.89 4.60
N LEU A 38 0.34 1.01 4.93
CA LEU A 38 0.83 2.20 5.64
C LEU A 38 0.56 3.47 4.83
N PHE A 39 0.85 3.45 3.54
CA PHE A 39 0.57 4.60 2.66
C PHE A 39 -0.93 4.88 2.54
N ALA A 40 -1.75 3.84 2.47
CA ALA A 40 -3.20 4.00 2.42
C ALA A 40 -3.73 4.65 3.70
N LEU A 41 -3.22 4.23 4.87
CA LEU A 41 -3.57 4.82 6.15
C LEU A 41 -3.16 6.29 6.25
N ASP A 42 -1.99 6.62 5.74
CA ASP A 42 -1.52 8.01 5.76
C ASP A 42 -2.42 8.91 4.91
N LYS A 43 -2.87 8.40 3.77
CA LYS A 43 -3.75 9.15 2.87
C LYS A 43 -5.20 9.20 3.36
N TYR A 44 -5.67 8.12 3.98
CA TYR A 44 -7.05 7.97 4.42
C TYR A 44 -7.10 7.57 5.90
N PRO A 45 -6.74 8.46 6.84
CA PRO A 45 -6.59 8.09 8.25
C PRO A 45 -7.89 7.69 8.94
N GLN A 46 -9.03 8.06 8.36
CA GLN A 46 -10.35 7.73 8.92
C GLN A 46 -11.04 6.58 8.19
N ALA A 47 -10.38 5.96 7.24
CA ALA A 47 -10.99 4.90 6.45
C ALA A 47 -11.25 3.64 7.28
N SER A 48 -12.36 2.97 6.99
CA SER A 48 -12.67 1.67 7.55
C SER A 48 -11.76 0.60 6.92
N MET A 49 -11.71 -0.58 7.54
CA MET A 49 -10.99 -1.72 6.96
C MET A 49 -11.53 -2.08 5.58
N GLN A 50 -12.86 -2.00 5.40
CA GLN A 50 -13.48 -2.27 4.11
C GLN A 50 -13.02 -1.26 3.05
N GLU A 51 -13.01 0.02 3.40
CA GLU A 51 -12.56 1.07 2.48
C GLU A 51 -11.09 0.91 2.12
N LEU A 52 -10.24 0.58 3.10
CA LEU A 52 -8.82 0.31 2.85
C LEU A 52 -8.63 -0.92 1.94
N GLY A 53 -9.45 -1.96 2.15
CA GLY A 53 -9.43 -3.13 1.28
C GLY A 53 -9.78 -2.78 -0.16
N GLU A 54 -10.77 -1.92 -0.36
CA GLU A 54 -11.14 -1.44 -1.70
C GLU A 54 -9.99 -0.66 -2.35
N VAL A 55 -9.34 0.22 -1.60
CA VAL A 55 -8.18 0.97 -2.10
C VAL A 55 -7.05 0.05 -2.52
N LEU A 56 -6.81 -1.01 -1.75
CA LEU A 56 -5.71 -1.95 -2.00
C LEU A 56 -6.09 -3.10 -2.94
N GLY A 57 -7.36 -3.22 -3.30
CA GLY A 57 -7.84 -4.34 -4.12
C GLY A 57 -7.85 -5.67 -3.38
N LEU A 58 -8.05 -5.64 -2.06
CA LEU A 58 -8.04 -6.83 -1.21
C LEU A 58 -9.45 -7.13 -0.67
N ASN A 59 -9.81 -8.41 -0.63
CA ASN A 59 -11.06 -8.84 -0.02
C ASN A 59 -10.94 -8.84 1.52
N SER A 60 -12.05 -9.07 2.19
CA SER A 60 -12.14 -9.03 3.66
C SER A 60 -11.16 -9.98 4.33
N SER A 61 -11.04 -11.20 3.83
CA SER A 61 -10.14 -12.22 4.38
C SER A 61 -8.67 -11.79 4.27
N ALA A 62 -8.28 -11.29 3.10
CA ALA A 62 -6.91 -10.82 2.86
C ALA A 62 -6.58 -9.62 3.74
N MET A 63 -7.54 -8.68 3.90
CA MET A 63 -7.36 -7.54 4.78
C MET A 63 -7.20 -7.95 6.24
N THR A 64 -8.02 -8.88 6.71
CA THR A 64 -7.92 -9.37 8.09
C THR A 64 -6.55 -9.95 8.37
N GLY A 65 -6.03 -10.79 7.46
CA GLY A 65 -4.71 -11.38 7.60
C GLY A 65 -3.60 -10.33 7.58
N LEU A 66 -3.67 -9.39 6.65
CA LEU A 66 -2.68 -8.31 6.54
C LEU A 66 -2.65 -7.45 7.80
N VAL A 67 -3.81 -7.03 8.28
CA VAL A 67 -3.93 -6.22 9.49
C VAL A 67 -3.39 -6.97 10.71
N GLN A 68 -3.72 -8.24 10.84
CA GLN A 68 -3.23 -9.05 11.95
C GLN A 68 -1.70 -9.15 11.98
N ARG A 69 -1.09 -9.40 10.83
CA ARG A 69 0.37 -9.45 10.72
C ARG A 69 1.01 -8.11 11.06
N MET A 70 0.40 -7.01 10.64
CA MET A 70 0.93 -5.68 10.92
C MET A 70 0.76 -5.28 12.39
N LYS A 71 -0.31 -5.73 13.04
CA LYS A 71 -0.50 -5.54 14.48
C LYS A 71 0.57 -6.29 15.27
N VAL A 72 0.83 -7.54 14.90
CA VAL A 72 1.89 -8.35 15.53
C VAL A 72 3.26 -7.68 15.34
N ALA A 73 3.51 -7.14 14.17
CA ALA A 73 4.75 -6.41 13.87
C ALA A 73 4.80 -5.01 14.51
N LYS A 74 3.72 -4.58 15.16
CA LYS A 74 3.60 -3.28 15.84
C LYS A 74 3.72 -2.09 14.88
N LEU A 75 3.30 -2.26 13.64
CA LEU A 75 3.29 -1.19 12.64
C LEU A 75 2.01 -0.37 12.69
N ILE A 76 0.93 -1.00 13.13
CA ILE A 76 -0.38 -0.37 13.28
C ILE A 76 -1.01 -0.83 14.57
N GLU A 77 -2.01 -0.10 15.02
CA GLU A 77 -2.84 -0.45 16.17
C GLU A 77 -4.30 -0.14 15.88
N ARG A 78 -5.19 -0.81 16.58
CA ARG A 78 -6.61 -0.58 16.48
C ARG A 78 -7.01 0.45 17.52
N VAL A 79 -7.72 1.47 17.06
CA VAL A 79 -8.27 2.51 17.94
C VAL A 79 -9.77 2.38 17.95
N VAL A 80 -10.34 2.26 19.14
CA VAL A 80 -11.79 2.15 19.32
C VAL A 80 -12.33 3.53 19.68
N SER A 81 -13.45 3.90 19.04
CA SER A 81 -14.12 5.17 19.35
C SER A 81 -14.57 5.19 20.81
N LYS A 82 -14.34 6.31 21.49
CA LYS A 82 -14.82 6.52 22.86
C LYS A 82 -16.34 6.62 22.92
N GLU A 83 -16.94 7.06 21.82
CA GLU A 83 -18.39 7.28 21.74
C GLU A 83 -19.14 5.98 21.38
N ASP A 84 -18.55 5.12 20.57
CA ASP A 84 -19.15 3.86 20.15
C ASP A 84 -18.05 2.80 19.99
N ALA A 85 -18.04 1.82 20.89
CA ALA A 85 -17.06 0.74 20.88
C ALA A 85 -17.12 -0.16 19.63
N ARG A 86 -18.22 -0.08 18.86
CA ARG A 86 -18.36 -0.81 17.60
C ARG A 86 -17.64 -0.11 16.46
N VAL A 87 -17.30 1.16 16.61
CA VAL A 87 -16.60 1.93 15.61
C VAL A 87 -15.11 1.89 15.95
N ALA A 88 -14.33 1.27 15.08
CA ALA A 88 -12.90 1.19 15.24
C ALA A 88 -12.22 1.49 13.91
N HIS A 89 -11.04 2.07 14.00
CA HIS A 89 -10.20 2.30 12.84
C HIS A 89 -8.75 1.97 13.16
N LEU A 90 -7.93 1.91 12.16
CA LEU A 90 -6.52 1.61 12.31
C LEU A 90 -5.73 2.90 12.46
N ARG A 91 -4.65 2.84 13.21
CA ARG A 91 -3.73 3.96 13.36
C ARG A 91 -2.29 3.45 13.19
N MET A 92 -1.49 4.23 12.49
CA MET A 92 -0.08 3.94 12.32
C MET A 92 0.68 4.24 13.60
N THR A 93 1.54 3.32 14.01
CA THR A 93 2.45 3.53 15.15
C THR A 93 3.65 4.36 14.69
N SER A 94 4.48 4.81 15.65
CA SER A 94 5.75 5.47 15.33
C SER A 94 6.63 4.57 14.48
N LYS A 95 6.69 3.27 14.81
CA LYS A 95 7.44 2.28 14.02
C LYS A 95 6.92 2.19 12.60
N GLY A 96 5.59 2.14 12.45
CA GLY A 96 4.97 2.12 11.12
C GLY A 96 5.31 3.36 10.31
N ARG A 97 5.24 4.53 10.94
CA ARG A 97 5.58 5.79 10.28
C ARG A 97 7.04 5.82 9.85
N ASP A 98 7.95 5.33 10.69
CA ASP A 98 9.37 5.26 10.36
C ASP A 98 9.61 4.36 9.14
N LYS A 99 8.92 3.22 9.08
CA LYS A 99 9.02 2.30 7.95
C LYS A 99 8.45 2.92 6.67
N MET A 100 7.31 3.60 6.77
CA MET A 100 6.73 4.30 5.64
C MET A 100 7.68 5.38 5.11
N THR A 101 8.25 6.18 6.00
CA THR A 101 9.20 7.23 5.63
C THR A 101 10.43 6.64 4.94
N ALA A 102 10.96 5.53 5.46
CA ALA A 102 12.09 4.84 4.85
C ALA A 102 11.76 4.29 3.46
N ALA A 103 10.49 3.94 3.21
CA ALA A 103 10.05 3.40 1.94
C ALA A 103 9.85 4.49 0.87
N LYS A 104 9.67 5.75 1.24
CA LYS A 104 9.39 6.82 0.28
C LYS A 104 10.42 6.93 -0.85
N PRO A 105 11.75 6.92 -0.58
CA PRO A 105 12.72 6.98 -1.68
C PRO A 105 12.63 5.77 -2.62
N LEU A 106 12.35 4.59 -2.07
CA LEU A 106 12.20 3.38 -2.87
C LEU A 106 10.97 3.45 -3.77
N LEU A 107 9.88 4.00 -3.25
CA LEU A 107 8.66 4.21 -4.03
C LEU A 107 8.86 5.26 -5.11
N ALA A 108 9.60 6.32 -4.84
CA ALA A 108 9.94 7.32 -5.85
C ALA A 108 10.73 6.68 -6.99
N THR A 109 11.70 5.82 -6.67
CA THR A 109 12.47 5.07 -7.65
C THR A 109 11.59 4.13 -8.45
N LEU A 110 10.71 3.39 -7.78
CA LEU A 110 9.76 2.49 -8.43
C LEU A 110 8.83 3.25 -9.37
N ASN A 111 8.28 4.36 -8.92
CA ASN A 111 7.39 5.19 -9.73
C ASN A 111 8.10 5.66 -11.00
N LYS A 112 9.35 6.09 -10.86
CA LYS A 112 10.18 6.50 -11.99
C LYS A 112 10.37 5.36 -12.98
N GLN A 113 10.58 4.14 -12.49
CA GLN A 113 10.71 2.96 -13.34
C GLN A 113 9.40 2.60 -14.03
N LEU A 114 8.27 2.73 -13.32
CA LEU A 114 6.95 2.44 -13.88
C LEU A 114 6.61 3.36 -15.05
N VAL A 115 6.98 4.64 -14.97
CA VAL A 115 6.68 5.59 -16.03
C VAL A 115 7.72 5.57 -17.16
N GLN A 116 8.85 4.93 -16.96
CA GLN A 116 9.87 4.77 -18.00
C GLN A 116 9.29 3.97 -19.17
N GLY A 117 9.43 4.50 -20.38
CA GLY A 117 8.90 3.86 -21.57
C GLY A 117 7.45 4.23 -21.88
N PHE A 118 6.83 5.05 -21.04
CA PHE A 118 5.52 5.64 -21.32
C PHE A 118 5.70 7.11 -21.70
N SER A 119 4.92 7.57 -22.70
CA SER A 119 4.89 8.99 -23.05
C SER A 119 4.11 9.77 -21.98
N SER A 120 4.29 11.10 -21.98
CA SER A 120 3.51 11.97 -21.08
C SER A 120 2.01 11.80 -21.27
N ASP A 121 1.56 11.65 -22.51
CA ASP A 121 0.15 11.43 -22.82
C ASP A 121 -0.35 10.10 -22.26
N GLU A 122 0.47 9.05 -22.34
CA GLU A 122 0.13 7.75 -21.80
C GLU A 122 0.01 7.78 -20.27
N ILE A 123 0.93 8.48 -19.61
CA ILE A 123 0.91 8.63 -18.15
C ILE A 123 -0.36 9.37 -17.72
N ASN A 124 -0.74 10.43 -18.43
CA ASN A 124 -1.92 11.22 -18.10
C ASN A 124 -3.23 10.47 -18.35
N THR A 125 -3.21 9.41 -19.15
CA THR A 125 -4.39 8.57 -19.42
C THR A 125 -4.65 7.58 -18.29
N VAL A 126 -3.63 7.18 -17.59
CA VAL A 126 -3.72 6.27 -16.45
C VAL A 126 -3.96 7.05 -15.17
#